data_5d7714c640ec0b1a1d9aa8c30baa0b58
#
_entry.id   5d7714c640ec0b1a1d9aa8c30baa0b58
#
_cell.length_a   1.000
_cell.length_b   1.000
_cell.length_c   1.000
_cell.angle_alpha   90.00
_cell.angle_beta   90.00
_cell.angle_gamma   90.00
#
_symmetry.space_group_name_H-M   'P 1'
#
loop_
_entity.id
_entity.type
_entity.pdbx_description
1 polymer ?
#
loop_
_entity_poly.entity_id
_entity_poly.type
_entity_poly.pdbx_seq_one_letter_code
_entity_poly.pdbx_strand_id
1 'polypeptide(L)'
;MTGTTGGRFRPAFLAAGAAGFGRTAHAGESSGPDGVRDALDLLEADRLDHGVRAAEDADLTARLVRERVPLNICLTSNLTLLYRRREDHPLRRLLDAGAVVTLSRDDPTFLGGLTLTEELRRAAEFAYMSREELLACQEAAVDAAFCGPETKNFLRRALAEFQQS
;
A
#
# COMPACT_ATOMS: atom_id res chain seq x y z
N MET A 1 10.00 9.21 -23.18
CA MET A 1 9.36 10.27 -22.38
C MET A 1 8.25 9.61 -21.59
N THR A 2 8.53 9.19 -20.38
CA THR A 2 7.55 8.69 -19.42
C THR A 2 6.97 9.91 -18.72
N GLY A 3 6.04 10.60 -19.38
CA GLY A 3 5.29 11.66 -18.74
C GLY A 3 4.43 11.07 -17.64
N THR A 4 4.82 11.27 -16.40
CA THR A 4 3.96 10.94 -15.27
C THR A 4 2.70 11.78 -15.40
N THR A 5 1.55 11.14 -15.34
CA THR A 5 0.25 11.83 -15.49
C THR A 5 -0.18 12.56 -14.23
N GLY A 6 0.62 12.47 -13.15
CA GLY A 6 0.32 13.03 -11.83
C GLY A 6 -0.05 14.53 -11.87
N GLY A 7 0.72 15.34 -12.58
CA GLY A 7 0.48 16.78 -12.65
C GLY A 7 -0.90 17.18 -13.21
N ARG A 8 -1.52 16.34 -14.06
CA ARG A 8 -2.86 16.61 -14.62
C ARG A 8 -3.96 16.51 -13.56
N PHE A 9 -3.79 15.68 -12.55
CA PHE A 9 -4.77 15.46 -11.49
C PHE A 9 -4.55 16.34 -10.27
N ARG A 10 -3.41 17.06 -10.22
CA ARG A 10 -3.04 17.92 -9.08
C ARG A 10 -4.18 18.85 -8.61
N PRO A 11 -4.89 19.59 -9.48
CA PRO A 11 -5.97 20.47 -9.01
C PRO A 11 -7.08 19.72 -8.27
N ALA A 12 -7.45 18.52 -8.72
CA ALA A 12 -8.49 17.70 -8.08
C ALA A 12 -8.03 17.18 -6.71
N PHE A 13 -6.77 16.71 -6.62
CA PHE A 13 -6.20 16.23 -5.36
C PHE A 13 -6.07 17.35 -4.32
N LEU A 14 -5.61 18.53 -4.74
CA LEU A 14 -5.52 19.68 -3.83
C LEU A 14 -6.91 20.14 -3.36
N ALA A 15 -7.91 20.16 -4.25
CA ALA A 15 -9.28 20.49 -3.88
C ALA A 15 -9.86 19.46 -2.89
N ALA A 16 -9.61 18.17 -3.08
CA ALA A 16 -10.01 17.11 -2.16
C ALA A 16 -9.37 17.31 -0.77
N GLY A 17 -8.05 17.56 -0.71
CA GLY A 17 -7.34 17.84 0.54
C GLY A 17 -7.88 19.09 1.24
N ALA A 18 -8.12 20.18 0.51
CA ALA A 18 -8.72 21.40 1.07
C ALA A 18 -10.14 21.19 1.61
N ALA A 19 -10.87 20.21 1.07
CA ALA A 19 -12.20 19.80 1.56
C ALA A 19 -12.13 18.77 2.70
N GLY A 20 -10.95 18.40 3.18
CA GLY A 20 -10.74 17.45 4.28
C GLY A 20 -10.86 15.97 3.89
N PHE A 21 -10.82 15.65 2.59
CA PHE A 21 -10.80 14.26 2.12
C PHE A 21 -9.38 13.68 2.14
N GLY A 22 -9.27 12.41 2.52
CA GLY A 22 -8.04 11.65 2.33
C GLY A 22 -7.78 11.37 0.85
N ARG A 23 -6.50 11.37 0.47
CA ARG A 23 -6.05 11.22 -0.91
C ARG A 23 -5.26 9.94 -1.07
N THR A 24 -5.69 9.06 -1.97
CA THR A 24 -4.93 7.86 -2.36
C THR A 24 -4.62 7.90 -3.85
N ALA A 25 -3.47 7.40 -4.23
CA ALA A 25 -3.05 7.39 -5.63
C ALA A 25 -2.35 6.08 -5.98
N HIS A 26 -2.68 5.51 -7.15
CA HIS A 26 -1.89 4.45 -7.75
C HIS A 26 -0.53 5.01 -8.17
N ALA A 27 0.54 4.50 -7.60
CA ALA A 27 1.90 4.92 -7.89
C ALA A 27 2.91 3.79 -7.66
N GLY A 28 4.02 3.80 -8.40
CA GLY A 28 5.05 2.78 -8.25
C GLY A 28 4.59 1.37 -8.64
N GLU A 29 3.66 1.28 -9.56
CA GLU A 29 3.28 0.08 -10.28
C GLU A 29 3.83 0.15 -11.71
N SER A 30 3.17 0.89 -12.60
CA SER A 30 3.61 1.05 -13.99
C SER A 30 4.63 2.18 -14.18
N SER A 31 4.69 3.14 -13.28
CA SER A 31 5.44 4.40 -13.44
C SER A 31 6.80 4.47 -12.73
N GLY A 32 7.24 3.43 -12.05
CA GLY A 32 8.53 3.43 -11.33
C GLY A 32 8.59 4.39 -10.13
N PRO A 33 9.81 4.63 -9.58
CA PRO A 33 10.03 5.52 -8.43
C PRO A 33 9.56 6.97 -8.66
N ASP A 34 9.71 7.49 -9.89
CA ASP A 34 9.29 8.86 -10.21
C ASP A 34 7.78 9.07 -10.05
N GLY A 35 6.98 8.05 -10.39
CA GLY A 35 5.54 8.11 -10.17
C GLY A 35 5.17 8.15 -8.68
N VAL A 36 5.97 7.50 -7.83
CA VAL A 36 5.81 7.59 -6.38
C VAL A 36 6.15 9.01 -5.89
N ARG A 37 7.25 9.60 -6.37
CA ARG A 37 7.60 10.99 -6.05
C ARG A 37 6.50 11.97 -6.47
N ASP A 38 5.98 11.82 -7.68
CA ASP A 38 4.90 12.66 -8.18
C ASP A 38 3.62 12.54 -7.33
N ALA A 39 3.27 11.34 -6.91
CA ALA A 39 2.11 11.13 -6.04
C ALA A 39 2.29 11.83 -4.68
N LEU A 40 3.49 11.84 -4.13
CA LEU A 40 3.79 12.51 -2.87
C LEU A 40 3.91 14.04 -3.05
N ASP A 41 4.65 14.49 -4.06
CA ASP A 41 5.05 15.91 -4.18
C ASP A 41 4.03 16.76 -4.94
N LEU A 42 3.34 16.18 -5.93
CA LEU A 42 2.37 16.89 -6.74
C LEU A 42 0.92 16.65 -6.31
N LEU A 43 0.60 15.40 -5.94
CA LEU A 43 -0.76 15.05 -5.52
C LEU A 43 -0.94 15.14 -4.01
N GLU A 44 0.15 15.26 -3.26
CA GLU A 44 0.12 15.25 -1.79
C GLU A 44 -0.67 14.06 -1.25
N ALA A 45 -0.46 12.87 -1.84
CA ALA A 45 -1.18 11.67 -1.48
C ALA A 45 -0.87 11.25 -0.04
N ASP A 46 -1.92 10.93 0.71
CA ASP A 46 -1.83 10.54 2.13
C ASP A 46 -1.49 9.04 2.27
N ARG A 47 -1.73 8.24 1.21
CA ARG A 47 -1.30 6.84 1.06
C ARG A 47 -1.19 6.50 -0.43
N LEU A 48 -0.47 5.43 -0.73
CA LEU A 48 -0.23 4.98 -2.09
C LEU A 48 -0.82 3.58 -2.31
N ASP A 49 -1.49 3.39 -3.43
CA ASP A 49 -1.84 2.06 -3.89
C ASP A 49 -0.66 1.49 -4.68
N HIS A 50 -0.27 0.26 -4.35
CA HIS A 50 0.96 -0.45 -4.70
C HIS A 50 2.21 0.15 -4.05
N GLY A 51 2.83 1.15 -4.63
CA GLY A 51 4.08 1.73 -4.13
C GLY A 51 5.31 0.83 -4.27
N VAL A 52 5.16 -0.37 -4.84
CA VAL A 52 6.18 -1.44 -4.81
C VAL A 52 7.50 -1.07 -5.47
N ARG A 53 7.46 -0.27 -6.54
CA ARG A 53 8.67 0.14 -7.25
C ARG A 53 9.47 1.25 -6.54
N ALA A 54 8.96 1.78 -5.42
CA ALA A 54 9.79 2.60 -4.54
C ALA A 54 11.03 1.85 -4.03
N ALA A 55 10.96 0.52 -3.92
CA ALA A 55 12.09 -0.34 -3.54
C ALA A 55 13.25 -0.35 -4.55
N GLU A 56 13.08 0.25 -5.73
CA GLU A 56 14.16 0.45 -6.72
C GLU A 56 15.04 1.67 -6.37
N ASP A 57 14.64 2.47 -5.38
CA ASP A 57 15.30 3.70 -4.96
C ASP A 57 15.39 3.76 -3.42
N ALA A 58 16.62 3.67 -2.92
CA ALA A 58 16.87 3.60 -1.47
C ALA A 58 16.48 4.89 -0.74
N ASP A 59 16.72 6.06 -1.34
CA ASP A 59 16.39 7.36 -0.74
C ASP A 59 14.87 7.55 -0.68
N LEU A 60 14.15 7.12 -1.73
CA LEU A 60 12.69 7.14 -1.74
C LEU A 60 12.11 6.17 -0.71
N THR A 61 12.66 4.96 -0.61
CA THR A 61 12.26 4.00 0.43
C THR A 61 12.48 4.59 1.83
N ALA A 62 13.64 5.18 2.09
CA ALA A 62 13.93 5.85 3.37
C ALA A 62 12.96 7.01 3.65
N ARG A 63 12.56 7.76 2.63
CA ARG A 63 11.55 8.82 2.73
C ARG A 63 10.19 8.25 3.14
N LEU A 64 9.70 7.21 2.48
CA LEU A 64 8.41 6.57 2.79
C LEU A 64 8.36 6.06 4.24
N VAL A 65 9.46 5.46 4.70
CA VAL A 65 9.61 5.00 6.09
C VAL A 65 9.57 6.17 7.07
N ARG A 66 10.37 7.21 6.83
CA ARG A 66 10.46 8.40 7.70
C ARG A 66 9.13 9.15 7.79
N GLU A 67 8.44 9.33 6.67
CA GLU A 67 7.17 10.03 6.56
C GLU A 67 5.97 9.13 6.91
N ARG A 68 6.22 7.83 7.15
CA ARG A 68 5.22 6.81 7.47
C ARG A 68 4.07 6.74 6.46
N VAL A 69 4.41 6.88 5.18
CA VAL A 69 3.43 6.81 4.08
C VAL A 69 2.94 5.37 3.92
N PRO A 70 1.63 5.10 4.06
CA PRO A 70 1.11 3.74 3.90
C PRO A 70 1.15 3.29 2.44
N LEU A 71 1.58 2.05 2.23
CA LEU A 71 1.59 1.38 0.93
C LEU A 71 0.53 0.26 0.93
N ASN A 72 -0.50 0.38 0.10
CA ASN A 72 -1.51 -0.67 -0.08
C ASN A 72 -1.00 -1.69 -1.11
N ILE A 73 -0.24 -2.67 -0.66
CA ILE A 73 0.41 -3.64 -1.55
C ILE A 73 -0.60 -4.71 -1.98
N CYS A 74 -0.67 -4.93 -3.30
CA CYS A 74 -1.50 -5.93 -3.94
C CYS A 74 -0.60 -7.02 -4.51
N LEU A 75 -0.14 -7.94 -3.65
CA LEU A 75 0.90 -8.92 -3.97
C LEU A 75 0.54 -9.76 -5.21
N THR A 76 -0.68 -10.30 -5.26
CA THR A 76 -1.12 -11.16 -6.36
C THR A 76 -1.22 -10.38 -7.67
N SER A 77 -1.75 -9.16 -7.65
CA SER A 77 -1.80 -8.28 -8.81
C SER A 77 -0.39 -7.96 -9.31
N ASN A 78 0.49 -7.58 -8.41
CA ASN A 78 1.87 -7.25 -8.76
C ASN A 78 2.65 -8.45 -9.34
N LEU A 79 2.42 -9.66 -8.83
CA LEU A 79 2.99 -10.89 -9.39
C LEU A 79 2.42 -11.24 -10.76
N THR A 80 1.19 -10.85 -11.03
CA THR A 80 0.55 -11.07 -12.33
C THR A 80 1.04 -10.06 -13.38
N LEU A 81 1.21 -8.80 -12.99
CA LEU A 81 1.44 -7.70 -13.92
C LEU A 81 2.91 -7.29 -14.05
N LEU A 82 3.69 -7.37 -12.96
CA LEU A 82 5.02 -6.76 -12.88
C LEU A 82 6.15 -7.78 -12.68
N TYR A 83 5.96 -8.74 -11.80
CA TYR A 83 7.03 -9.62 -11.34
C TYR A 83 6.79 -11.04 -11.79
N ARG A 84 7.65 -11.56 -12.65
CA ARG A 84 7.55 -12.94 -13.17
C ARG A 84 7.87 -14.00 -12.11
N ARG A 85 8.67 -13.63 -11.12
CA ARG A 85 9.12 -14.52 -10.05
C ARG A 85 8.73 -13.91 -8.70
N ARG A 86 8.36 -14.77 -7.75
CA ARG A 86 7.96 -14.35 -6.39
C ARG A 86 9.10 -13.66 -5.67
N GLU A 87 10.32 -14.15 -5.88
CA GLU A 87 11.55 -13.67 -5.24
C GLU A 87 11.90 -12.23 -5.67
N ASP A 88 11.43 -11.82 -6.84
CA ASP A 88 11.67 -10.47 -7.36
C ASP A 88 10.72 -9.42 -6.74
N HIS A 89 9.61 -9.87 -6.11
CA HIS A 89 8.64 -8.96 -5.51
C HIS A 89 9.21 -8.26 -4.27
N PRO A 90 9.16 -6.93 -4.18
CA PRO A 90 9.88 -6.18 -3.14
C PRO A 90 9.20 -6.14 -1.77
N LEU A 91 8.06 -6.81 -1.56
CA LEU A 91 7.30 -6.76 -0.31
C LEU A 91 8.20 -7.05 0.91
N ARG A 92 9.01 -8.12 0.87
CA ARG A 92 9.91 -8.45 1.99
C ARG A 92 10.92 -7.33 2.25
N ARG A 93 11.53 -6.78 1.22
CA ARG A 93 12.50 -5.67 1.34
C ARG A 93 11.88 -4.41 1.92
N LEU A 94 10.65 -4.09 1.54
CA LEU A 94 9.91 -2.93 2.07
C LEU A 94 9.58 -3.12 3.56
N LEU A 95 9.13 -4.32 3.94
CA LEU A 95 8.87 -4.66 5.35
C LEU A 95 10.15 -4.59 6.18
N ASP A 96 11.26 -5.17 5.71
CA ASP A 96 12.56 -5.14 6.39
C ASP A 96 13.11 -3.72 6.53
N ALA A 97 12.80 -2.84 5.57
CA ALA A 97 13.15 -1.42 5.65
C ALA A 97 12.27 -0.64 6.65
N GLY A 98 11.19 -1.22 7.17
CA GLY A 98 10.26 -0.59 8.10
C GLY A 98 9.16 0.24 7.44
N ALA A 99 8.86 0.00 6.15
CA ALA A 99 7.75 0.67 5.47
C ALA A 99 6.40 0.30 6.10
N VAL A 100 5.48 1.25 6.11
CA VAL A 100 4.10 1.01 6.55
C VAL A 100 3.36 0.30 5.41
N VAL A 101 3.09 -0.99 5.57
CA VAL A 101 2.47 -1.83 4.56
C VAL A 101 1.07 -2.24 5.00
N THR A 102 0.11 -2.14 4.08
CA THR A 102 -1.18 -2.82 4.15
C THR A 102 -1.30 -3.81 3.00
N LEU A 103 -2.13 -4.83 3.12
CA LEU A 103 -2.36 -5.81 2.07
C LEU A 103 -3.76 -5.64 1.48
N SER A 104 -3.84 -5.64 0.17
CA SER A 104 -5.07 -5.48 -0.60
C SER A 104 -5.11 -6.47 -1.76
N ARG A 105 -6.31 -6.85 -2.18
CA ARG A 105 -6.51 -7.81 -3.27
C ARG A 105 -6.63 -7.18 -4.66
N ASP A 106 -6.60 -5.85 -4.76
CA ASP A 106 -6.80 -5.11 -6.01
C ASP A 106 -8.17 -5.40 -6.66
N ASP A 107 -8.20 -5.86 -7.89
CA ASP A 107 -9.42 -6.20 -8.62
C ASP A 107 -9.69 -7.71 -8.61
N PRO A 108 -10.61 -8.18 -7.74
CA PRO A 108 -10.91 -9.60 -7.63
C PRO A 108 -11.55 -10.18 -8.89
N THR A 109 -12.21 -9.36 -9.72
CA THR A 109 -12.83 -9.80 -10.97
C THR A 109 -11.79 -10.30 -11.97
N PHE A 110 -10.69 -9.56 -12.11
CA PHE A 110 -9.57 -9.94 -12.97
C PHE A 110 -8.68 -11.03 -12.35
N LEU A 111 -8.66 -11.12 -11.02
CA LEU A 111 -7.80 -12.04 -10.29
C LEU A 111 -8.52 -13.33 -9.85
N GLY A 112 -9.55 -13.75 -10.59
CA GLY A 112 -10.24 -15.04 -10.39
C GLY A 112 -11.03 -15.13 -9.09
N GLY A 113 -11.58 -14.02 -8.58
CA GLY A 113 -12.35 -13.98 -7.36
C GLY A 113 -11.51 -14.00 -6.07
N LEU A 114 -10.24 -13.65 -6.16
CA LEU A 114 -9.31 -13.60 -5.02
C LEU A 114 -9.93 -12.91 -3.80
N THR A 115 -9.91 -13.58 -2.65
CA THR A 115 -10.34 -13.01 -1.38
C THR A 115 -9.17 -12.36 -0.63
N LEU A 116 -9.45 -11.47 0.32
CA LEU A 116 -8.39 -10.89 1.16
C LEU A 116 -7.69 -11.97 2.01
N THR A 117 -8.43 -12.98 2.47
CA THR A 117 -7.84 -14.11 3.21
C THR A 117 -6.82 -14.89 2.37
N GLU A 118 -7.10 -15.09 1.09
CA GLU A 118 -6.15 -15.72 0.18
C GLU A 118 -4.93 -14.85 -0.08
N GLU A 119 -5.12 -13.53 -0.21
CA GLU A 119 -4.01 -12.59 -0.34
C GLU A 119 -3.10 -12.59 0.89
N LEU A 120 -3.67 -12.57 2.09
CA LEU A 120 -2.91 -12.71 3.35
C LEU A 120 -2.15 -14.04 3.42
N ARG A 121 -2.76 -15.15 3.00
CA ARG A 121 -2.10 -16.47 2.96
C ARG A 121 -0.94 -16.47 1.97
N ARG A 122 -1.12 -15.86 0.79
CA ARG A 122 -0.05 -15.71 -0.20
C ARG A 122 1.08 -14.82 0.31
N ALA A 123 0.78 -13.75 1.04
CA ALA A 123 1.80 -12.92 1.66
C ALA A 123 2.62 -13.70 2.71
N ALA A 124 1.96 -14.52 3.53
CA ALA A 124 2.66 -15.43 4.45
C ALA A 124 3.58 -16.41 3.71
N GLU A 125 3.09 -17.03 2.62
CA GLU A 125 3.83 -18.04 1.87
C GLU A 125 4.95 -17.43 1.02
N PHE A 126 4.69 -16.34 0.30
CA PHE A 126 5.59 -15.82 -0.75
C PHE A 126 6.57 -14.77 -0.25
N ALA A 127 6.18 -14.00 0.76
CA ALA A 127 7.05 -13.01 1.40
C ALA A 127 7.51 -13.44 2.79
N TYR A 128 7.23 -14.70 3.17
CA TYR A 128 7.61 -15.29 4.46
C TYR A 128 7.17 -14.45 5.66
N MET A 129 5.97 -13.86 5.56
CA MET A 129 5.45 -13.02 6.64
C MET A 129 4.99 -13.85 7.82
N SER A 130 5.42 -13.45 9.01
CA SER A 130 4.95 -14.03 10.25
C SER A 130 3.50 -13.62 10.57
N ARG A 131 2.87 -14.29 11.54
CA ARG A 131 1.54 -13.91 12.03
C ARG A 131 1.53 -12.48 12.56
N GLU A 132 2.57 -12.09 13.27
CA GLU A 132 2.75 -10.75 13.84
C GLU A 132 2.85 -9.69 12.75
N GLU A 133 3.60 -9.95 11.68
CA GLU A 133 3.72 -9.04 10.54
C GLU A 133 2.38 -8.90 9.78
N LEU A 134 1.63 -9.99 9.61
CA LEU A 134 0.29 -9.92 9.01
C LEU A 134 -0.67 -9.10 9.88
N LEU A 135 -0.63 -9.26 11.19
CA LEU A 135 -1.42 -8.47 12.13
C LEU A 135 -1.02 -6.99 12.08
N ALA A 136 0.27 -6.69 12.05
CA ALA A 136 0.76 -5.32 11.90
C ALA A 136 0.27 -4.66 10.60
N CYS A 137 0.19 -5.41 9.50
CA CYS A 137 -0.41 -4.93 8.25
C CYS A 137 -1.91 -4.62 8.40
N GLN A 138 -2.66 -5.40 9.20
CA GLN A 138 -4.08 -5.11 9.47
C GLN A 138 -4.24 -3.88 10.37
N GLU A 139 -3.40 -3.71 11.37
CA GLU A 139 -3.37 -2.51 12.21
C GLU A 139 -3.04 -1.27 11.36
N ALA A 140 -2.03 -1.36 10.51
CA ALA A 140 -1.68 -0.31 9.56
C ALA A 140 -2.84 0.03 8.62
N ALA A 141 -3.63 -0.97 8.18
CA ALA A 141 -4.81 -0.75 7.34
C ALA A 141 -5.90 0.04 8.08
N VAL A 142 -6.12 -0.24 9.36
CA VAL A 142 -7.05 0.56 10.21
C VAL A 142 -6.55 1.99 10.33
N ASP A 143 -5.25 2.18 10.56
CA ASP A 143 -4.68 3.52 10.72
C ASP A 143 -4.72 4.33 9.42
N ALA A 144 -4.48 3.68 8.29
CA ALA A 144 -4.51 4.31 6.97
C ALA A 144 -5.93 4.53 6.42
N ALA A 145 -6.96 3.96 7.05
CA ALA A 145 -8.34 4.10 6.59
C ALA A 145 -8.84 5.56 6.71
N PHE A 146 -9.52 6.04 5.68
CA PHE A 146 -10.14 7.37 5.66
C PHE A 146 -11.54 7.34 6.30
N CYS A 147 -11.60 6.87 7.53
CA CYS A 147 -12.84 6.79 8.30
C CYS A 147 -12.69 7.48 9.67
N GLY A 148 -13.82 7.78 10.31
CA GLY A 148 -13.84 8.44 11.61
C GLY A 148 -13.30 7.57 12.75
N PRO A 149 -12.98 8.21 13.88
CA PRO A 149 -12.36 7.54 15.03
C PRO A 149 -13.21 6.41 15.62
N GLU A 150 -14.53 6.52 15.57
CA GLU A 150 -15.44 5.46 16.05
C GLU A 150 -15.25 4.15 15.26
N THR A 151 -15.21 4.26 13.93
CA THR A 151 -14.97 3.10 13.04
C THR A 151 -13.59 2.50 13.29
N LYS A 152 -12.55 3.34 13.40
CA LYS A 152 -11.20 2.86 13.71
C LYS A 152 -11.15 2.13 15.06
N ASN A 153 -11.81 2.66 16.08
CA ASN A 153 -11.86 2.05 17.40
C ASN A 153 -12.63 0.72 17.39
N PHE A 154 -13.70 0.62 16.61
CA PHE A 154 -14.41 -0.65 16.42
C PHE A 154 -13.49 -1.70 15.77
N LEU A 155 -12.80 -1.33 14.69
CA LEU A 155 -11.89 -2.24 13.98
C LEU A 155 -10.70 -2.68 14.86
N ARG A 156 -10.12 -1.78 15.66
CA ARG A 156 -9.05 -2.13 16.60
C ARG A 156 -9.51 -3.12 17.67
N ARG A 157 -10.74 -2.97 18.20
CA ARG A 157 -11.30 -3.95 19.15
C ARG A 157 -11.46 -5.32 18.49
N ALA A 158 -12.02 -5.38 17.28
CA ALA A 158 -12.17 -6.62 16.55
C ALA A 158 -10.82 -7.33 16.29
N LEU A 159 -9.77 -6.57 15.96
CA LEU A 159 -8.41 -7.11 15.81
C LEU A 159 -7.87 -7.62 17.14
N ALA A 160 -8.05 -6.89 18.25
CA ALA A 160 -7.59 -7.31 19.56
C ALA A 160 -8.30 -8.59 20.05
N GLU A 161 -9.59 -8.74 19.81
CA GLU A 161 -10.35 -9.95 20.10
C GLU A 161 -9.84 -11.16 19.30
N PHE A 162 -9.56 -10.96 18.01
CA PHE A 162 -8.97 -12.00 17.16
C PHE A 162 -7.56 -12.44 17.64
N GLN A 163 -6.76 -11.52 18.17
CA GLN A 163 -5.42 -11.84 18.69
C GLN A 163 -5.44 -12.73 19.93
N GLN A 164 -6.54 -12.69 20.70
CA GLN A 164 -6.70 -13.46 21.94
C GLN A 164 -7.35 -14.83 21.71
N SER A 165 -7.87 -15.09 20.51
CA SER A 165 -8.49 -16.34 20.11
C SER A 165 -7.46 -17.32 19.51
#